data_097b22f2a3b5ed2e3dc5d5339bb3ba6c
#
_entry.id   097b22f2a3b5ed2e3dc5d5339bb3ba6c
#
_cell.length_a   1.000
_cell.length_b   1.000
_cell.length_c   1.000
_cell.angle_alpha   90.00
_cell.angle_beta   90.00
_cell.angle_gamma   90.00
#
_symmetry.space_group_name_H-M   'P 1'
#
loop_
_entity.id
_entity.type
_entity.pdbx_description
1 polymer ?
#
loop_
_entity_poly.entity_id
_entity_poly.type
_entity_poly.pdbx_seq_one_letter_code
_entity_poly.pdbx_strand_id
1 'polypeptide(L)'
;MASLPKTEGIKEIRTDGGRAERQDQPNNMQNDNRRKDVRRKQVAVIGAGAAGLMAACAAADSGASVIILEKTEKAGKKIYITGKGRCNLTNACDIQEFWTHIVSNPKFLYSAVYGFDAQQMMRFMEENGCPVKTERGDRVFPVSDHASDVTKALLGHLRKGKVQIRYHCPAAHILTEETDGTRRVIGVKLKSGEVVEADAVILATGGKSYPSTGSEGDGYNMAQELGIEVVKPAPSLVPVRTGERWCTDLQGLALKNVELTVERPESENGKKKKKPLYKGFGEMLFTHFGISGPLVLTASCYMDFLKNPKGYQMYLNLKPALTQEQLENRIRREIEMSPGKKMAGVIRPLFPARLAGVIAELSGMGERTAASLNGKEITALASLIRSVPITAEGTRGFEEAIVTRGGLDVKAFDPSTMKCKCIEGLYAAGEVLDVDAHTGGFNLQIAWSTGRLAGENAAEG
;
A
#
# COMPACT_ATOMS: atom_id res chain seq x y z
N MET A 1 2.92 55.02 -35.40
CA MET A 1 1.84 55.89 -35.99
C MET A 1 0.61 55.70 -35.14
N ALA A 2 0.29 56.77 -34.53
CA ALA A 2 -0.96 57.46 -34.23
C ALA A 2 -1.84 56.74 -33.18
N SER A 3 -2.38 57.34 -32.19
CA SER A 3 -2.31 58.62 -31.47
C SER A 3 -3.52 58.61 -30.55
N LEU A 4 -3.27 58.99 -29.30
CA LEU A 4 -4.29 59.41 -28.34
C LEU A 4 -5.11 60.60 -28.87
N PRO A 5 -6.25 60.88 -28.29
CA PRO A 5 -6.31 62.21 -27.66
C PRO A 5 -6.95 62.28 -26.28
N LYS A 6 -6.56 63.40 -25.68
CA LYS A 6 -6.80 64.02 -24.38
C LYS A 6 -8.15 64.65 -24.22
N THR A 7 -8.60 64.82 -22.97
CA THR A 7 -8.81 66.04 -22.11
C THR A 7 -10.19 66.68 -22.07
N GLU A 8 -10.44 67.18 -20.83
CA GLU A 8 -11.18 68.38 -20.37
C GLU A 8 -12.61 68.09 -19.86
N GLY A 9 -13.06 68.60 -18.69
CA GLY A 9 -12.58 69.64 -17.77
C GLY A 9 -13.71 70.07 -16.84
N ILE A 10 -13.38 70.34 -15.64
CA ILE A 10 -13.86 71.30 -14.63
C ILE A 10 -15.33 71.88 -14.74
N LYS A 11 -16.01 71.82 -13.55
CA LYS A 11 -16.56 73.06 -12.91
C LYS A 11 -17.08 72.83 -11.50
N GLU A 12 -16.48 73.55 -10.53
CA GLU A 12 -17.02 73.87 -9.20
C GLU A 12 -18.29 74.73 -9.29
N ILE A 13 -19.17 74.54 -8.27
CA ILE A 13 -20.02 75.63 -7.78
C ILE A 13 -20.18 75.47 -6.25
N ARG A 14 -19.73 76.47 -5.49
CA ARG A 14 -20.06 76.77 -4.12
C ARG A 14 -21.39 77.49 -3.99
N THR A 15 -22.09 77.23 -2.84
CA THR A 15 -22.80 78.28 -2.01
C THR A 15 -23.34 77.53 -0.76
N ASP A 16 -22.88 77.87 0.34
CA ASP A 16 -23.17 78.76 1.48
C ASP A 16 -24.50 78.51 2.22
N GLY A 17 -24.41 78.35 3.56
CA GLY A 17 -25.29 78.95 4.55
C GLY A 17 -26.24 78.09 5.32
N GLY A 18 -25.99 77.94 6.66
CA GLY A 18 -27.08 77.58 7.58
C GLY A 18 -26.66 76.83 8.86
N ARG A 19 -26.26 77.58 9.88
CA ARG A 19 -25.96 77.22 11.24
C ARG A 19 -27.22 76.76 11.98
N ALA A 20 -27.23 75.58 12.66
CA ALA A 20 -28.07 75.30 13.82
C ALA A 20 -27.39 74.26 14.68
N GLU A 21 -26.98 74.72 15.87
CA GLU A 21 -26.45 73.92 16.98
C GLU A 21 -27.52 72.93 17.49
N ARG A 22 -27.17 71.64 17.65
CA ARG A 22 -27.83 70.72 18.59
C ARG A 22 -26.77 69.82 19.18
N GLN A 23 -26.84 69.78 20.52
CA GLN A 23 -25.98 69.16 21.49
C GLN A 23 -25.72 67.65 21.23
N ASP A 24 -24.47 67.29 21.28
CA ASP A 24 -23.97 65.92 21.30
C ASP A 24 -24.31 65.23 22.62
N GLN A 25 -24.99 64.07 22.51
CA GLN A 25 -24.87 62.99 23.49
C GLN A 25 -23.97 61.90 22.90
N PRO A 26 -22.96 61.39 23.66
CA PRO A 26 -22.11 60.34 23.17
C PRO A 26 -22.89 59.00 23.20
N ASN A 27 -23.29 58.51 22.03
CA ASN A 27 -23.84 57.19 21.87
C ASN A 27 -22.70 56.16 21.96
N ASN A 28 -22.59 55.57 23.14
CA ASN A 28 -21.63 54.53 23.49
C ASN A 28 -22.04 53.23 22.74
N MET A 29 -21.78 53.13 21.42
CA MET A 29 -21.80 51.89 20.70
C MET A 29 -20.56 51.11 21.11
N GLN A 30 -20.69 50.37 22.21
CA GLN A 30 -19.78 49.24 22.50
C GLN A 30 -19.94 48.26 21.30
N ASN A 31 -18.93 48.29 20.44
CA ASN A 31 -18.72 47.28 19.42
C ASN A 31 -18.48 45.93 20.13
N ASP A 32 -19.55 45.17 20.38
CA ASP A 32 -19.53 43.85 20.95
C ASP A 32 -18.99 42.89 19.85
N ASN A 33 -17.71 43.09 19.54
CA ASN A 33 -16.93 42.16 18.73
C ASN A 33 -16.60 40.92 19.56
N ARG A 34 -17.63 40.27 20.11
CA ARG A 34 -17.52 38.86 20.51
C ARG A 34 -17.30 38.04 19.26
N ARG A 35 -16.05 37.93 18.81
CA ARG A 35 -15.63 36.77 18.02
C ARG A 35 -16.08 35.58 18.85
N LYS A 36 -17.14 34.89 18.40
CA LYS A 36 -17.43 33.54 18.88
C LYS A 36 -16.15 32.77 18.70
N ASP A 37 -15.49 32.45 19.79
CA ASP A 37 -14.37 31.50 19.79
C ASP A 37 -14.98 30.17 19.35
N VAL A 38 -14.95 29.92 18.04
CA VAL A 38 -15.37 28.64 17.47
C VAL A 38 -14.37 27.63 18.00
N ARG A 39 -14.77 26.83 18.99
CA ARG A 39 -13.94 25.75 19.54
C ARG A 39 -13.47 24.89 18.38
N ARG A 40 -12.15 24.83 18.19
CA ARG A 40 -11.55 23.96 17.20
C ARG A 40 -11.88 22.51 17.54
N LYS A 41 -12.28 21.75 16.53
CA LYS A 41 -12.55 20.33 16.68
C LYS A 41 -11.31 19.59 17.13
N GLN A 42 -11.42 18.74 18.14
CA GLN A 42 -10.31 17.94 18.68
C GLN A 42 -10.25 16.61 17.92
N VAL A 43 -9.19 16.34 17.18
CA VAL A 43 -9.00 15.10 16.41
C VAL A 43 -7.86 14.29 17.03
N ALA A 44 -8.15 13.07 17.48
CA ALA A 44 -7.14 12.13 17.93
C ALA A 44 -6.84 11.11 16.81
N VAL A 45 -5.57 10.97 16.45
CA VAL A 45 -5.10 9.99 15.47
C VAL A 45 -4.36 8.87 16.20
N ILE A 46 -4.82 7.64 16.06
CA ILE A 46 -4.19 6.46 16.68
C ILE A 46 -3.23 5.83 15.67
N GLY A 47 -1.92 5.99 15.93
CA GLY A 47 -0.81 5.51 15.10
C GLY A 47 -0.15 6.60 14.25
N ALA A 48 1.17 6.71 14.36
CA ALA A 48 2.00 7.63 13.58
C ALA A 48 2.66 6.94 12.37
N GLY A 49 1.95 6.03 11.71
CA GLY A 49 2.34 5.43 10.43
C GLY A 49 2.04 6.34 9.23
N ALA A 50 2.18 5.83 8.02
CA ALA A 50 1.93 6.57 6.79
C ALA A 50 0.54 7.23 6.79
N ALA A 51 -0.52 6.44 6.98
CA ALA A 51 -1.90 6.92 6.99
C ALA A 51 -2.14 7.95 8.11
N GLY A 52 -1.67 7.65 9.33
CA GLY A 52 -1.90 8.55 10.48
C GLY A 52 -1.16 9.88 10.37
N LEU A 53 0.07 9.89 9.87
CA LEU A 53 0.82 11.13 9.64
C LEU A 53 0.13 12.00 8.58
N MET A 54 -0.34 11.41 7.48
CA MET A 54 -1.07 12.14 6.44
C MET A 54 -2.44 12.62 6.93
N ALA A 55 -3.17 11.79 7.69
CA ALA A 55 -4.45 12.17 8.29
C ALA A 55 -4.30 13.37 9.23
N ALA A 56 -3.24 13.36 10.03
CA ALA A 56 -2.94 14.48 10.93
C ALA A 56 -2.56 15.76 10.18
N CYS A 57 -1.79 15.66 9.06
CA CYS A 57 -1.52 16.80 8.19
C CYS A 57 -2.82 17.39 7.65
N ALA A 58 -3.66 16.56 7.07
CA ALA A 58 -4.92 16.99 6.46
C ALA A 58 -5.89 17.60 7.49
N ALA A 59 -6.05 17.00 8.66
CA ALA A 59 -6.90 17.51 9.72
C ALA A 59 -6.40 18.88 10.26
N ALA A 60 -5.08 19.04 10.41
CA ALA A 60 -4.50 20.30 10.82
C ALA A 60 -4.65 21.39 9.76
N ASP A 61 -4.46 21.06 8.49
CA ASP A 61 -4.66 21.98 7.36
C ASP A 61 -6.13 22.44 7.27
N SER A 62 -7.08 21.57 7.65
CA SER A 62 -8.52 21.88 7.76
C SER A 62 -8.89 22.60 9.07
N GLY A 63 -7.90 22.98 9.90
CA GLY A 63 -8.10 23.84 11.08
C GLY A 63 -8.41 23.13 12.39
N ALA A 64 -8.41 21.80 12.44
CA ALA A 64 -8.60 21.04 13.67
C ALA A 64 -7.41 21.18 14.64
N SER A 65 -7.66 20.92 15.93
CA SER A 65 -6.62 20.68 16.93
C SER A 65 -6.33 19.18 16.93
N VAL A 66 -5.10 18.80 16.59
CA VAL A 66 -4.76 17.40 16.33
C VAL A 66 -3.75 16.86 17.33
N ILE A 67 -4.03 15.66 17.85
CA ILE A 67 -3.08 14.88 18.65
C ILE A 67 -2.88 13.50 18.01
N ILE A 68 -1.60 13.10 17.85
CA ILE A 68 -1.24 11.75 17.42
C ILE A 68 -0.81 10.93 18.62
N LEU A 69 -1.38 9.75 18.78
CA LEU A 69 -1.05 8.78 19.82
C LEU A 69 -0.26 7.62 19.20
N GLU A 70 1.05 7.61 19.43
CA GLU A 70 1.97 6.59 18.91
C GLU A 70 2.46 5.71 20.06
N LYS A 71 2.33 4.39 19.90
CA LYS A 71 2.74 3.45 20.95
C LYS A 71 4.25 3.25 21.06
N THR A 72 4.98 3.50 19.97
CA THR A 72 6.43 3.31 19.90
C THR A 72 7.19 4.63 20.17
N GLU A 73 8.51 4.55 20.15
CA GLU A 73 9.42 5.68 20.37
C GLU A 73 9.58 6.62 19.16
N LYS A 74 9.05 6.18 17.97
CA LYS A 74 9.33 6.88 16.71
C LYS A 74 8.17 6.79 15.72
N ALA A 75 7.81 7.93 15.12
CA ALA A 75 6.87 7.99 14.02
C ALA A 75 7.44 7.36 12.74
N GLY A 76 6.57 6.75 11.95
CA GLY A 76 6.90 6.23 10.62
C GLY A 76 7.80 5.00 10.61
N LYS A 77 7.92 4.23 11.69
CA LYS A 77 8.84 3.07 11.78
C LYS A 77 8.75 2.15 10.55
N LYS A 78 7.54 1.82 10.09
CA LYS A 78 7.36 0.98 8.92
C LYS A 78 7.79 1.69 7.62
N ILE A 79 7.66 3.01 7.52
CA ILE A 79 8.13 3.78 6.35
C ILE A 79 9.64 3.58 6.15
N TYR A 80 10.43 3.55 7.24
CA TYR A 80 11.89 3.40 7.18
C TYR A 80 12.36 2.08 6.59
N ILE A 81 11.56 1.01 6.63
CA ILE A 81 11.94 -0.29 6.09
C ILE A 81 11.39 -0.53 4.68
N THR A 82 10.45 0.32 4.20
CA THR A 82 9.90 0.18 2.86
C THR A 82 10.94 0.48 1.78
N GLY A 83 10.81 -0.15 0.61
CA GLY A 83 11.73 0.07 -0.50
C GLY A 83 13.21 -0.22 -0.16
N LYS A 84 13.49 -1.15 0.78
CA LYS A 84 14.84 -1.46 1.30
C LYS A 84 15.52 -0.24 1.94
N GLY A 85 14.78 0.51 2.74
CA GLY A 85 15.27 1.71 3.43
C GLY A 85 15.19 3.00 2.62
N ARG A 86 14.75 2.94 1.36
CA ARG A 86 14.63 4.09 0.45
C ARG A 86 13.24 4.75 0.49
N CYS A 87 12.22 4.07 0.94
CA CYS A 87 10.80 4.40 0.84
C CYS A 87 10.31 4.50 -0.61
N ASN A 88 9.73 3.42 -1.15
CA ASN A 88 8.97 3.49 -2.40
C ASN A 88 7.64 4.20 -2.12
N LEU A 89 7.68 5.53 -2.22
CA LEU A 89 6.66 6.46 -1.73
C LEU A 89 5.29 6.27 -2.39
N THR A 90 5.28 6.13 -3.71
CA THR A 90 4.11 5.93 -4.55
C THR A 90 4.51 5.31 -5.88
N ASN A 91 3.55 5.18 -6.79
CA ASN A 91 3.76 4.79 -8.19
C ASN A 91 3.18 5.86 -9.10
N ALA A 92 3.97 6.39 -10.03
CA ALA A 92 3.58 7.46 -10.95
C ALA A 92 2.88 6.94 -12.22
N CYS A 93 2.44 5.67 -12.24
CA CYS A 93 1.69 5.12 -13.36
C CYS A 93 0.37 5.87 -13.61
N ASP A 94 -0.20 5.66 -14.78
CA ASP A 94 -1.55 6.15 -15.09
C ASP A 94 -2.58 5.64 -14.10
N ILE A 95 -3.62 6.45 -13.82
CA ILE A 95 -4.65 6.10 -12.84
C ILE A 95 -5.43 4.84 -13.24
N GLN A 96 -5.58 4.54 -14.53
CA GLN A 96 -6.24 3.31 -14.98
C GLN A 96 -5.37 2.08 -14.70
N GLU A 97 -4.07 2.21 -14.86
CA GLU A 97 -3.10 1.18 -14.50
C GLU A 97 -3.07 0.96 -12.99
N PHE A 98 -3.12 2.03 -12.17
CA PHE A 98 -3.16 1.95 -10.71
C PHE A 98 -4.22 0.96 -10.23
N TRP A 99 -5.44 1.00 -10.79
CA TRP A 99 -6.54 0.13 -10.38
C TRP A 99 -6.28 -1.35 -10.67
N THR A 100 -5.43 -1.67 -11.64
CA THR A 100 -5.07 -3.07 -11.96
C THR A 100 -4.17 -3.69 -10.88
N HIS A 101 -3.56 -2.86 -10.05
CA HIS A 101 -2.68 -3.27 -8.95
C HIS A 101 -3.38 -3.42 -7.60
N ILE A 102 -4.64 -2.98 -7.49
CA ILE A 102 -5.41 -3.14 -6.25
C ILE A 102 -6.03 -4.53 -6.21
N VAL A 103 -5.75 -5.26 -5.12
CA VAL A 103 -6.20 -6.66 -4.96
C VAL A 103 -7.55 -6.73 -4.25
N SER A 104 -7.67 -6.04 -3.11
CA SER A 104 -8.90 -6.06 -2.29
C SER A 104 -9.63 -4.72 -2.35
N ASN A 105 -10.95 -4.78 -2.52
CA ASN A 105 -11.90 -3.67 -2.39
C ASN A 105 -11.56 -2.39 -3.20
N PRO A 106 -11.16 -2.47 -4.50
CA PRO A 106 -10.73 -1.29 -5.26
C PRO A 106 -11.78 -0.17 -5.31
N LYS A 107 -13.07 -0.50 -5.39
CA LYS A 107 -14.16 0.51 -5.48
C LYS A 107 -14.26 1.37 -4.22
N PHE A 108 -13.90 0.84 -3.06
CA PHE A 108 -13.88 1.57 -1.81
C PHE A 108 -12.86 2.72 -1.81
N LEU A 109 -11.80 2.59 -2.60
CA LEU A 109 -10.68 3.53 -2.62
C LEU A 109 -10.86 4.69 -3.62
N TYR A 110 -11.91 4.68 -4.47
CA TYR A 110 -12.04 5.64 -5.56
C TYR A 110 -12.00 7.09 -5.08
N SER A 111 -12.85 7.47 -4.12
CA SER A 111 -12.87 8.86 -3.61
C SER A 111 -11.52 9.28 -3.03
N ALA A 112 -10.90 8.41 -2.25
CA ALA A 112 -9.62 8.70 -1.63
C ALA A 112 -8.50 8.89 -2.67
N VAL A 113 -8.38 7.98 -3.64
CA VAL A 113 -7.28 8.00 -4.63
C VAL A 113 -7.49 9.08 -5.68
N TYR A 114 -8.73 9.34 -6.13
CA TYR A 114 -9.00 10.47 -7.03
C TYR A 114 -8.87 11.82 -6.32
N GLY A 115 -9.16 11.90 -5.02
CA GLY A 115 -8.98 13.11 -4.21
C GLY A 115 -7.50 13.41 -3.90
N PHE A 116 -6.67 12.37 -3.78
CA PHE A 116 -5.24 12.52 -3.49
C PHE A 116 -4.44 11.41 -4.18
N ASP A 117 -4.04 11.66 -5.41
CA ASP A 117 -3.31 10.72 -6.27
C ASP A 117 -1.77 10.77 -6.08
N ALA A 118 -1.06 9.99 -6.89
CA ALA A 118 0.40 9.91 -6.86
C ALA A 118 1.06 11.27 -7.19
N GLN A 119 0.50 12.03 -8.13
CA GLN A 119 1.05 13.33 -8.52
C GLN A 119 0.88 14.36 -7.40
N GLN A 120 -0.26 14.33 -6.71
CA GLN A 120 -0.50 15.18 -5.54
C GLN A 120 0.42 14.81 -4.38
N MET A 121 0.66 13.51 -4.16
CA MET A 121 1.62 13.06 -3.15
C MET A 121 3.07 13.49 -3.47
N MET A 122 3.48 13.41 -4.72
CA MET A 122 4.80 13.87 -5.16
C MET A 122 4.96 15.38 -4.90
N ARG A 123 3.99 16.19 -5.33
CA ARG A 123 3.97 17.63 -5.05
C ARG A 123 4.02 17.95 -3.56
N PHE A 124 3.21 17.27 -2.75
CA PHE A 124 3.22 17.43 -1.29
C PHE A 124 4.62 17.19 -0.70
N MET A 125 5.33 16.16 -1.14
CA MET A 125 6.69 15.88 -0.68
C MET A 125 7.68 16.98 -1.09
N GLU A 126 7.63 17.44 -2.34
CA GLU A 126 8.50 18.49 -2.87
C GLU A 126 8.29 19.82 -2.13
N GLU A 127 7.03 20.23 -1.93
CA GLU A 127 6.65 21.45 -1.18
C GLU A 127 7.09 21.40 0.29
N ASN A 128 7.26 20.21 0.85
CA ASN A 128 7.75 20.00 2.21
C ASN A 128 9.25 19.65 2.28
N GLY A 129 10.01 19.91 1.20
CA GLY A 129 11.46 19.82 1.18
C GLY A 129 12.01 18.39 1.00
N CYS A 130 11.20 17.48 0.45
CA CYS A 130 11.63 16.13 0.08
C CYS A 130 11.48 15.95 -1.44
N PRO A 131 12.48 16.35 -2.26
CA PRO A 131 12.45 16.14 -3.70
C PRO A 131 12.42 14.65 -4.03
N VAL A 132 11.64 14.29 -5.06
CA VAL A 132 11.42 12.90 -5.46
C VAL A 132 11.87 12.62 -6.89
N LYS A 133 12.13 11.34 -7.18
CA LYS A 133 12.50 10.84 -8.51
C LYS A 133 11.68 9.61 -8.87
N THR A 134 11.38 9.46 -10.16
CA THR A 134 10.73 8.26 -10.70
C THR A 134 11.77 7.33 -11.30
N GLU A 135 11.70 6.05 -10.95
CA GLU A 135 12.57 4.98 -11.45
C GLU A 135 11.76 4.00 -12.31
N ARG A 136 12.46 3.03 -12.91
CA ARG A 136 11.86 1.99 -13.76
C ARG A 136 10.62 1.36 -13.09
N GLY A 137 9.54 1.23 -13.85
CA GLY A 137 8.23 0.72 -13.37
C GLY A 137 7.49 1.76 -12.54
N ASP A 138 7.72 3.04 -12.86
CA ASP A 138 7.04 4.22 -12.32
C ASP A 138 7.09 4.35 -10.78
N ARG A 139 8.07 3.68 -10.17
CA ARG A 139 8.29 3.70 -8.72
C ARG A 139 8.92 5.02 -8.31
N VAL A 140 8.32 5.67 -7.33
CA VAL A 140 8.75 6.98 -6.83
C VAL A 140 9.53 6.84 -5.53
N PHE A 141 10.72 7.46 -5.50
CA PHE A 141 11.60 7.48 -4.32
C PHE A 141 12.06 8.91 -4.01
N PRO A 142 12.46 9.21 -2.78
CA PRO A 142 13.18 10.46 -2.50
C PRO A 142 14.51 10.47 -3.29
N VAL A 143 14.92 11.63 -3.78
CA VAL A 143 16.19 11.81 -4.51
C VAL A 143 17.39 11.35 -3.67
N SER A 144 17.32 11.56 -2.36
CA SER A 144 18.36 11.15 -1.41
C SER A 144 18.48 9.64 -1.21
N ASP A 145 17.51 8.85 -1.67
CA ASP A 145 17.41 7.41 -1.37
C ASP A 145 17.29 7.08 0.13
N HIS A 146 16.83 8.03 0.95
CA HIS A 146 16.64 7.85 2.39
C HIS A 146 15.18 8.02 2.81
N ALA A 147 14.56 6.97 3.33
CA ALA A 147 13.20 7.00 3.89
C ALA A 147 13.03 8.03 5.02
N SER A 148 14.12 8.41 5.70
CA SER A 148 14.11 9.44 6.72
C SER A 148 13.65 10.81 6.21
N ASP A 149 13.90 11.13 4.94
CA ASP A 149 13.56 12.45 4.42
C ASP A 149 12.06 12.57 4.14
N VAL A 150 11.41 11.46 3.74
CA VAL A 150 9.94 11.37 3.68
C VAL A 150 9.32 11.63 5.06
N THR A 151 9.85 10.98 6.10
CA THR A 151 9.33 11.17 7.47
C THR A 151 9.62 12.57 7.99
N LYS A 152 10.79 13.15 7.70
CA LYS A 152 11.13 14.53 8.06
C LYS A 152 10.19 15.56 7.41
N ALA A 153 9.83 15.35 6.13
CA ALA A 153 8.89 16.22 5.41
C ALA A 153 7.52 16.24 6.10
N LEU A 154 6.94 15.06 6.38
CA LEU A 154 5.68 14.91 7.11
C LEU A 154 5.74 15.56 8.50
N LEU A 155 6.76 15.25 9.31
CA LEU A 155 6.93 15.81 10.64
C LEU A 155 7.19 17.34 10.61
N GLY A 156 7.85 17.84 9.57
CA GLY A 156 8.04 19.27 9.33
C GLY A 156 6.71 19.99 9.09
N HIS A 157 5.84 19.40 8.27
CA HIS A 157 4.49 19.90 8.02
C HIS A 157 3.64 19.94 9.31
N LEU A 158 3.62 18.83 10.06
CA LEU A 158 2.89 18.72 11.33
C LEU A 158 3.34 19.76 12.37
N ARG A 159 4.64 20.09 12.43
CA ARG A 159 5.14 21.15 13.33
C ARG A 159 4.59 22.52 12.95
N LYS A 160 4.48 22.86 11.67
CA LYS A 160 3.87 24.10 11.20
C LYS A 160 2.39 24.17 11.60
N GLY A 161 1.66 23.04 11.50
CA GLY A 161 0.28 22.89 11.95
C GLY A 161 0.10 22.80 13.47
N LYS A 162 1.19 22.87 14.27
CA LYS A 162 1.19 22.75 15.74
C LYS A 162 0.56 21.45 16.25
N VAL A 163 0.66 20.36 15.46
CA VAL A 163 0.17 19.04 15.85
C VAL A 163 1.02 18.47 16.98
N GLN A 164 0.36 17.96 18.02
CA GLN A 164 1.03 17.27 19.12
C GLN A 164 1.22 15.78 18.78
N ILE A 165 2.44 15.25 18.92
CA ILE A 165 2.71 13.82 18.81
C ILE A 165 3.13 13.30 20.17
N ARG A 166 2.41 12.33 20.70
CA ARG A 166 2.71 11.65 21.95
C ARG A 166 3.25 10.25 21.66
N TYR A 167 4.52 10.05 21.95
CA TYR A 167 5.18 8.74 21.84
C TYR A 167 4.99 7.93 23.12
N HIS A 168 5.20 6.61 23.03
CA HIS A 168 4.99 5.67 24.14
C HIS A 168 3.57 5.76 24.74
N CYS A 169 2.58 6.10 23.90
CA CYS A 169 1.19 6.26 24.28
C CYS A 169 0.30 5.23 23.58
N PRO A 170 0.37 3.95 23.97
CA PRO A 170 -0.48 2.91 23.38
C PRO A 170 -1.94 3.13 23.74
N ALA A 171 -2.78 3.32 22.73
CA ALA A 171 -4.24 3.33 22.89
C ALA A 171 -4.74 1.95 23.31
N ALA A 172 -5.70 1.91 24.22
CA ALA A 172 -6.36 0.69 24.67
C ALA A 172 -7.78 0.60 24.10
N HIS A 173 -8.59 1.65 24.27
CA HIS A 173 -9.99 1.67 23.88
C HIS A 173 -10.36 3.00 23.23
N ILE A 174 -11.28 2.98 22.28
CA ILE A 174 -11.97 4.16 21.79
C ILE A 174 -13.23 4.31 22.62
N LEU A 175 -13.37 5.47 23.26
CA LEU A 175 -14.51 5.76 24.14
C LEU A 175 -15.67 6.34 23.32
N THR A 176 -16.86 5.84 23.57
CA THR A 176 -18.07 6.31 22.91
C THR A 176 -19.17 6.57 23.93
N GLU A 177 -20.06 7.51 23.64
CA GLU A 177 -21.33 7.72 24.35
C GLU A 177 -22.49 7.51 23.39
N GLU A 178 -23.65 7.18 23.93
CA GLU A 178 -24.89 7.06 23.18
C GLU A 178 -25.88 8.13 23.65
N THR A 179 -26.33 8.95 22.73
CA THR A 179 -27.27 10.03 22.99
C THR A 179 -28.32 10.01 21.89
N ASP A 180 -29.59 9.93 22.24
CA ASP A 180 -30.72 9.90 21.30
C ASP A 180 -30.62 8.82 20.23
N GLY A 181 -30.10 7.64 20.59
CA GLY A 181 -29.92 6.51 19.69
C GLY A 181 -28.74 6.69 18.71
N THR A 182 -27.94 7.76 18.86
CA THR A 182 -26.71 8.00 18.08
C THR A 182 -25.50 7.73 18.95
N ARG A 183 -24.65 6.80 18.51
CA ARG A 183 -23.36 6.50 19.14
C ARG A 183 -22.28 7.38 18.57
N ARG A 184 -21.57 8.12 19.43
CA ARG A 184 -20.49 9.02 19.02
C ARG A 184 -19.21 8.80 19.81
N VAL A 185 -18.06 9.12 19.21
CA VAL A 185 -16.76 9.14 19.87
C VAL A 185 -16.70 10.30 20.88
N ILE A 186 -16.11 10.04 22.06
CA ILE A 186 -15.78 11.07 23.06
C ILE A 186 -14.29 11.11 23.41
N GLY A 187 -13.47 10.16 22.92
CA GLY A 187 -12.03 10.16 23.15
C GLY A 187 -11.39 8.78 23.05
N VAL A 188 -10.15 8.71 23.52
CA VAL A 188 -9.31 7.51 23.53
C VAL A 188 -8.80 7.26 24.95
N LYS A 189 -8.97 6.04 25.45
CA LYS A 189 -8.33 5.59 26.70
C LYS A 189 -7.00 4.92 26.38
N LEU A 190 -5.95 5.38 27.00
CA LEU A 190 -4.61 4.80 26.89
C LEU A 190 -4.47 3.58 27.81
N LYS A 191 -3.46 2.72 27.52
CA LYS A 191 -3.10 1.60 28.43
C LYS A 191 -2.64 2.06 29.82
N SER A 192 -2.17 3.31 29.94
CA SER A 192 -1.86 3.95 31.24
C SER A 192 -3.10 4.25 32.11
N GLY A 193 -4.29 4.19 31.54
CA GLY A 193 -5.54 4.60 32.16
C GLY A 193 -5.94 6.07 31.89
N GLU A 194 -5.03 6.88 31.35
CA GLU A 194 -5.31 8.25 30.93
C GLU A 194 -6.36 8.29 29.82
N VAL A 195 -7.22 9.29 29.84
CA VAL A 195 -8.23 9.56 28.81
C VAL A 195 -7.81 10.81 28.03
N VAL A 196 -7.74 10.69 26.71
CA VAL A 196 -7.57 11.80 25.80
C VAL A 196 -8.92 12.08 25.14
N GLU A 197 -9.53 13.20 25.52
CA GLU A 197 -10.80 13.64 24.92
C GLU A 197 -10.61 14.01 23.46
N ALA A 198 -11.58 13.66 22.63
CA ALA A 198 -11.60 13.99 21.21
C ALA A 198 -13.02 13.98 20.65
N ASP A 199 -13.31 14.94 19.76
CA ASP A 199 -14.57 15.03 19.01
C ASP A 199 -14.56 14.04 17.82
N ALA A 200 -13.36 13.64 17.34
CA ALA A 200 -13.18 12.62 16.32
C ALA A 200 -11.92 11.79 16.57
N VAL A 201 -11.97 10.50 16.19
CA VAL A 201 -10.85 9.56 16.26
C VAL A 201 -10.60 8.96 14.88
N ILE A 202 -9.33 9.00 14.44
CA ILE A 202 -8.88 8.34 13.21
C ILE A 202 -8.05 7.12 13.59
N LEU A 203 -8.54 5.92 13.25
CA LEU A 203 -7.86 4.66 13.48
C LEU A 203 -6.90 4.37 12.32
N ALA A 204 -5.59 4.55 12.56
CA ALA A 204 -4.53 4.42 11.56
C ALA A 204 -3.37 3.54 12.04
N THR A 205 -3.70 2.47 12.76
CA THR A 205 -2.76 1.57 13.46
C THR A 205 -2.00 0.63 12.55
N GLY A 206 -2.33 0.57 11.24
CA GLY A 206 -1.78 -0.41 10.31
C GLY A 206 -2.33 -1.82 10.55
N GLY A 207 -1.72 -2.82 9.91
CA GLY A 207 -2.11 -4.21 9.98
C GLY A 207 -1.36 -5.03 11.02
N LYS A 208 -0.89 -6.23 10.63
CA LYS A 208 -0.10 -7.17 11.45
C LYS A 208 1.28 -7.47 10.85
N SER A 209 1.59 -6.97 9.66
CA SER A 209 2.86 -7.20 8.98
C SER A 209 3.99 -6.37 9.61
N TYR A 210 5.18 -6.97 9.74
CA TYR A 210 6.33 -6.43 10.46
C TYR A 210 5.96 -5.98 11.89
N PRO A 211 5.58 -6.90 12.80
CA PRO A 211 5.13 -6.56 14.16
C PRO A 211 6.15 -5.71 14.93
N SER A 212 7.45 -5.90 14.68
CA SER A 212 8.55 -5.11 15.28
C SER A 212 8.46 -3.60 15.00
N THR A 213 7.68 -3.18 14.01
CA THR A 213 7.41 -1.77 13.70
C THR A 213 6.22 -1.19 14.46
N GLY A 214 5.54 -2.00 15.29
CA GLY A 214 4.35 -1.62 16.03
C GLY A 214 3.02 -2.06 15.39
N SER A 215 3.04 -2.71 14.23
CA SER A 215 1.85 -3.24 13.54
C SER A 215 1.46 -4.61 14.11
N GLU A 216 0.81 -4.65 15.28
CA GLU A 216 0.44 -5.89 15.99
C GLU A 216 -1.07 -6.22 15.90
N GLY A 217 -1.85 -5.33 15.28
CA GLY A 217 -3.29 -5.50 15.12
C GLY A 217 -4.13 -4.91 16.25
N ASP A 218 -3.58 -3.98 17.04
CA ASP A 218 -4.31 -3.30 18.12
C ASP A 218 -5.62 -2.66 17.63
N GLY A 219 -5.61 -2.08 16.43
CA GLY A 219 -6.79 -1.47 15.83
C GLY A 219 -7.92 -2.46 15.56
N TYR A 220 -7.61 -3.70 15.28
CA TYR A 220 -8.63 -4.74 15.09
C TYR A 220 -9.36 -5.04 16.39
N ASN A 221 -8.65 -5.12 17.51
CA ASN A 221 -9.25 -5.37 18.82
C ASN A 221 -10.17 -4.20 19.22
N MET A 222 -9.69 -2.96 19.09
CA MET A 222 -10.49 -1.76 19.38
C MET A 222 -11.76 -1.69 18.51
N ALA A 223 -11.66 -2.05 17.24
CA ALA A 223 -12.81 -2.05 16.33
C ALA A 223 -13.83 -3.16 16.67
N GLN A 224 -13.36 -4.35 17.05
CA GLN A 224 -14.22 -5.46 17.48
C GLN A 224 -14.99 -5.13 18.76
N GLU A 225 -14.37 -4.45 19.73
CA GLU A 225 -15.05 -3.94 20.94
C GLU A 225 -16.17 -2.96 20.61
N LEU A 226 -16.05 -2.23 19.51
CA LEU A 226 -17.05 -1.32 19.00
C LEU A 226 -18.14 -1.99 18.14
N GLY A 227 -18.01 -3.31 17.89
CA GLY A 227 -18.94 -4.07 17.04
C GLY A 227 -18.64 -3.98 15.55
N ILE A 228 -17.46 -3.48 15.15
CA ILE A 228 -17.05 -3.42 13.75
C ILE A 228 -16.44 -4.76 13.34
N GLU A 229 -16.92 -5.33 12.24
CA GLU A 229 -16.43 -6.60 11.71
C GLU A 229 -15.00 -6.49 11.22
N VAL A 230 -14.19 -7.52 11.51
CA VAL A 230 -12.82 -7.64 11.05
C VAL A 230 -12.70 -8.87 10.16
N VAL A 231 -12.45 -8.65 8.88
CA VAL A 231 -12.08 -9.71 7.93
C VAL A 231 -10.77 -10.31 8.39
N LYS A 232 -10.73 -11.64 8.56
CA LYS A 232 -9.58 -12.34 9.15
C LYS A 232 -8.26 -11.93 8.49
N PRO A 233 -7.33 -11.32 9.24
CA PRO A 233 -6.05 -10.89 8.68
C PRO A 233 -5.21 -12.08 8.21
N ALA A 234 -4.55 -11.92 7.06
CA ALA A 234 -3.61 -12.88 6.49
C ALA A 234 -2.38 -12.16 5.90
N PRO A 235 -1.21 -12.81 5.87
CA PRO A 235 -0.03 -12.27 5.23
C PRO A 235 -0.26 -12.05 3.72
N SER A 236 0.17 -10.89 3.19
CA SER A 236 0.14 -10.55 1.77
C SER A 236 1.48 -9.95 1.35
N LEU A 237 1.86 -10.06 0.08
CA LEU A 237 3.20 -9.72 -0.40
C LEU A 237 4.27 -10.44 0.44
N VAL A 238 4.18 -11.75 0.53
CA VAL A 238 4.95 -12.59 1.45
C VAL A 238 5.65 -13.72 0.68
N PRO A 239 6.87 -14.12 1.08
CA PRO A 239 7.53 -15.28 0.50
C PRO A 239 6.72 -16.57 0.68
N VAL A 240 6.87 -17.48 -0.27
CA VAL A 240 6.10 -18.73 -0.35
C VAL A 240 7.00 -19.92 -0.04
N ARG A 241 6.52 -20.80 0.85
CA ARG A 241 7.15 -22.10 1.11
C ARG A 241 6.74 -23.10 0.04
N THR A 242 7.70 -23.89 -0.44
CA THR A 242 7.46 -24.88 -1.49
C THR A 242 7.73 -26.30 -0.98
N GLY A 243 7.00 -27.28 -1.54
CA GLY A 243 7.18 -28.69 -1.19
C GLY A 243 8.41 -29.33 -1.83
N GLU A 244 8.88 -28.79 -2.94
CA GLU A 244 9.99 -29.33 -3.72
C GLU A 244 11.35 -28.97 -3.12
N ARG A 245 12.14 -29.97 -2.75
CA ARG A 245 13.49 -29.80 -2.21
C ARG A 245 14.42 -29.07 -3.17
N TRP A 246 14.30 -29.29 -4.48
CA TRP A 246 15.14 -28.63 -5.46
C TRP A 246 15.00 -27.09 -5.43
N CYS A 247 13.84 -26.54 -4.99
CA CYS A 247 13.68 -25.10 -4.80
C CYS A 247 14.64 -24.58 -3.71
N THR A 248 14.76 -25.28 -2.60
CA THR A 248 15.66 -24.90 -1.50
C THR A 248 17.13 -25.14 -1.86
N ASP A 249 17.42 -26.19 -2.64
CA ASP A 249 18.76 -26.48 -3.13
C ASP A 249 19.28 -25.38 -4.09
N LEU A 250 18.38 -24.61 -4.73
CA LEU A 250 18.72 -23.46 -5.56
C LEU A 250 18.85 -22.15 -4.76
N GLN A 251 18.84 -22.16 -3.44
CA GLN A 251 18.95 -20.96 -2.58
C GLN A 251 19.98 -19.96 -3.13
N GLY A 252 19.59 -18.67 -3.18
CA GLY A 252 20.41 -17.55 -3.66
C GLY A 252 20.37 -17.34 -5.18
N LEU A 253 19.78 -18.27 -5.94
CA LEU A 253 19.62 -18.09 -7.39
C LEU A 253 18.44 -17.15 -7.66
N ALA A 254 18.72 -16.01 -8.31
CA ALA A 254 17.71 -15.11 -8.83
C ALA A 254 17.47 -15.41 -10.32
N LEU A 255 16.21 -15.45 -10.72
CA LEU A 255 15.80 -15.57 -12.13
C LEU A 255 15.16 -14.25 -12.56
N LYS A 256 15.58 -13.78 -13.74
CA LYS A 256 15.00 -12.64 -14.43
C LYS A 256 14.18 -13.12 -15.62
N ASN A 257 13.15 -12.36 -15.99
CA ASN A 257 12.35 -12.62 -17.19
C ASN A 257 11.73 -14.04 -17.21
N VAL A 258 11.15 -14.47 -16.11
CA VAL A 258 10.38 -15.70 -16.00
C VAL A 258 8.88 -15.39 -15.85
N GLU A 259 8.02 -16.35 -16.16
CA GLU A 259 6.58 -16.22 -15.98
C GLU A 259 6.11 -17.25 -14.93
N LEU A 260 5.31 -16.80 -13.97
CA LEU A 260 4.72 -17.65 -12.94
C LEU A 260 3.21 -17.68 -13.11
N THR A 261 2.67 -18.89 -13.17
CA THR A 261 1.23 -19.14 -13.18
C THR A 261 0.84 -19.85 -11.89
N VAL A 262 -0.20 -19.36 -11.20
CA VAL A 262 -0.82 -20.02 -10.04
C VAL A 262 -2.17 -20.55 -10.46
N GLU A 263 -2.39 -21.86 -10.34
CA GLU A 263 -3.68 -22.45 -10.67
C GLU A 263 -4.73 -22.17 -9.59
N ARG A 264 -5.98 -22.13 -10.02
CA ARG A 264 -7.09 -22.13 -9.06
C ARG A 264 -7.23 -23.51 -8.47
N PRO A 265 -7.47 -23.63 -7.17
CA PRO A 265 -7.87 -24.90 -6.56
C PRO A 265 -9.10 -25.47 -7.30
N GLU A 266 -9.15 -26.77 -7.40
CA GLU A 266 -10.33 -27.45 -7.96
C GLU A 266 -11.57 -27.08 -7.14
N SER A 267 -12.68 -26.74 -7.81
CA SER A 267 -13.95 -26.53 -7.14
C SER A 267 -14.45 -27.89 -6.59
N GLU A 268 -15.21 -27.87 -5.49
CA GLU A 268 -15.83 -29.07 -4.90
C GLU A 268 -16.59 -29.93 -5.92
N ASN A 269 -17.01 -29.36 -7.04
CA ASN A 269 -17.67 -30.03 -8.14
C ASN A 269 -16.72 -30.54 -9.25
N GLY A 270 -15.42 -30.58 -9.04
CA GLY A 270 -14.42 -31.11 -9.98
C GLY A 270 -14.25 -30.31 -11.28
N LYS A 271 -14.89 -29.16 -11.43
CA LYS A 271 -14.76 -28.31 -12.63
C LYS A 271 -13.60 -27.35 -12.48
N LYS A 272 -12.53 -27.55 -13.24
CA LYS A 272 -11.43 -26.57 -13.36
C LYS A 272 -11.98 -25.26 -13.97
N LYS A 273 -11.78 -24.13 -13.26
CA LYS A 273 -12.07 -22.81 -13.86
C LYS A 273 -11.02 -22.52 -14.94
N LYS A 274 -11.48 -22.06 -16.12
CA LYS A 274 -10.63 -21.85 -17.31
C LYS A 274 -9.47 -20.84 -17.13
N LYS A 275 -9.54 -19.92 -16.16
CA LYS A 275 -8.49 -18.90 -15.95
C LYS A 275 -7.69 -19.19 -14.69
N PRO A 276 -6.36 -19.03 -14.71
CA PRO A 276 -5.53 -19.17 -13.52
C PRO A 276 -5.95 -18.16 -12.43
N LEU A 277 -5.52 -18.40 -11.20
CA LEU A 277 -5.69 -17.46 -10.09
C LEU A 277 -4.81 -16.22 -10.29
N TYR A 278 -3.57 -16.46 -10.73
CA TYR A 278 -2.59 -15.44 -11.06
C TYR A 278 -1.72 -15.89 -12.24
N LYS A 279 -1.31 -14.95 -13.06
CA LYS A 279 -0.29 -15.13 -14.09
C LYS A 279 0.49 -13.82 -14.21
N GLY A 280 1.81 -13.89 -14.04
CA GLY A 280 2.65 -12.71 -14.09
C GLY A 280 4.03 -13.01 -14.65
N PHE A 281 4.73 -11.96 -15.11
CA PHE A 281 6.07 -11.98 -15.64
C PHE A 281 6.99 -11.09 -14.79
N GLY A 282 8.22 -11.54 -14.52
CA GLY A 282 9.14 -10.72 -13.71
C GLY A 282 10.33 -11.48 -13.16
N GLU A 283 10.78 -11.03 -11.99
CA GLU A 283 11.94 -11.58 -11.29
C GLU A 283 11.49 -12.39 -10.06
N MET A 284 12.17 -13.53 -9.83
CA MET A 284 11.99 -14.35 -8.65
C MET A 284 13.33 -14.76 -8.05
N LEU A 285 13.30 -15.19 -6.79
CA LEU A 285 14.46 -15.62 -6.01
C LEU A 285 14.16 -16.96 -5.34
N PHE A 286 15.06 -17.91 -5.45
CA PHE A 286 15.05 -19.13 -4.63
C PHE A 286 15.67 -18.87 -3.26
N THR A 287 15.08 -19.42 -2.21
CA THR A 287 15.48 -19.24 -0.82
C THR A 287 15.62 -20.58 -0.12
N HIS A 288 16.11 -20.60 1.11
CA HIS A 288 16.23 -21.83 1.92
C HIS A 288 14.89 -22.43 2.36
N PHE A 289 13.78 -21.78 2.10
CA PHE A 289 12.42 -22.25 2.44
C PHE A 289 11.50 -22.41 1.23
N GLY A 290 11.95 -22.03 0.03
CA GLY A 290 11.14 -22.03 -1.17
C GLY A 290 11.47 -20.85 -2.08
N ILE A 291 10.50 -19.97 -2.35
CA ILE A 291 10.62 -18.91 -3.35
C ILE A 291 10.17 -17.53 -2.83
N SER A 292 10.74 -16.49 -3.39
CA SER A 292 10.48 -15.08 -3.09
C SER A 292 10.74 -14.20 -4.33
N GLY A 293 10.84 -12.91 -4.15
CA GLY A 293 11.07 -11.90 -5.21
C GLY A 293 9.76 -11.27 -5.68
N PRO A 294 9.85 -10.17 -6.44
CA PRO A 294 8.67 -9.35 -6.79
C PRO A 294 7.52 -10.13 -7.41
N LEU A 295 7.83 -11.05 -8.33
CA LEU A 295 6.85 -11.90 -9.00
C LEU A 295 6.09 -12.80 -8.01
N VAL A 296 6.82 -13.45 -7.10
CA VAL A 296 6.26 -14.37 -6.10
C VAL A 296 5.49 -13.60 -5.03
N LEU A 297 6.00 -12.47 -4.57
CA LEU A 297 5.32 -11.61 -3.60
C LEU A 297 3.96 -11.16 -4.16
N THR A 298 3.91 -10.71 -5.41
CA THR A 298 2.64 -10.35 -6.06
C THR A 298 1.71 -11.56 -6.20
N ALA A 299 2.22 -12.73 -6.60
CA ALA A 299 1.42 -13.94 -6.68
C ALA A 299 0.79 -14.33 -5.33
N SER A 300 1.50 -14.11 -4.21
CA SER A 300 1.03 -14.46 -2.87
C SER A 300 -0.22 -13.68 -2.44
N CYS A 301 -0.47 -12.49 -3.01
CA CYS A 301 -1.70 -11.71 -2.73
C CYS A 301 -2.97 -12.46 -3.12
N TYR A 302 -2.87 -13.37 -4.08
CA TYR A 302 -3.99 -14.16 -4.61
C TYR A 302 -4.15 -15.53 -3.95
N MET A 303 -3.17 -15.95 -3.12
CA MET A 303 -3.18 -17.25 -2.44
C MET A 303 -3.79 -17.11 -1.04
N ASP A 304 -4.92 -17.75 -0.80
CA ASP A 304 -5.60 -17.78 0.50
C ASP A 304 -5.46 -19.15 1.14
N PHE A 305 -4.39 -19.35 1.90
CA PHE A 305 -4.12 -20.61 2.58
C PHE A 305 -5.09 -20.89 3.74
N LEU A 306 -5.85 -19.90 4.20
CA LEU A 306 -6.92 -20.12 5.17
C LEU A 306 -8.11 -20.84 4.53
N LYS A 307 -8.42 -20.50 3.26
CA LYS A 307 -9.47 -21.13 2.46
C LYS A 307 -8.99 -22.38 1.74
N ASN A 308 -7.70 -22.45 1.42
CA ASN A 308 -7.12 -23.61 0.71
C ASN A 308 -5.86 -24.13 1.44
N PRO A 309 -6.02 -24.86 2.56
CA PRO A 309 -4.91 -25.38 3.36
C PRO A 309 -4.10 -26.46 2.62
N LYS A 310 -4.62 -27.05 1.53
CA LYS A 310 -3.89 -28.03 0.69
C LYS A 310 -2.82 -27.36 -0.19
N GLY A 311 -2.77 -26.00 -0.19
CA GLY A 311 -1.80 -25.26 -1.00
C GLY A 311 -2.24 -25.01 -2.42
N TYR A 312 -1.30 -24.54 -3.24
CA TYR A 312 -1.55 -24.12 -4.63
C TYR A 312 -0.54 -24.76 -5.56
N GLN A 313 -1.02 -25.29 -6.71
CA GLN A 313 -0.16 -25.69 -7.80
C GLN A 313 0.27 -24.46 -8.58
N MET A 314 1.58 -24.34 -8.80
CA MET A 314 2.20 -23.27 -9.59
C MET A 314 2.98 -23.88 -10.76
N TYR A 315 3.16 -23.10 -11.81
CA TYR A 315 3.99 -23.45 -12.97
C TYR A 315 4.91 -22.30 -13.32
N LEU A 316 6.20 -22.63 -13.39
CA LEU A 316 7.24 -21.67 -13.73
C LEU A 316 7.67 -21.86 -15.19
N ASN A 317 7.46 -20.85 -16.03
CA ASN A 317 8.00 -20.80 -17.37
C ASN A 317 9.34 -20.09 -17.37
N LEU A 318 10.41 -20.84 -17.63
CA LEU A 318 11.78 -20.35 -17.61
C LEU A 318 12.20 -19.61 -18.90
N LYS A 319 11.41 -19.75 -19.98
CA LYS A 319 11.69 -19.15 -21.29
C LYS A 319 10.41 -18.58 -21.94
N PRO A 320 9.73 -17.61 -21.29
CA PRO A 320 8.44 -17.10 -21.76
C PRO A 320 8.51 -16.37 -23.11
N ALA A 321 9.68 -15.88 -23.50
CA ALA A 321 9.90 -15.23 -24.79
C ALA A 321 9.96 -16.22 -25.98
N LEU A 322 10.09 -17.54 -25.72
CA LEU A 322 10.17 -18.55 -26.77
C LEU A 322 8.85 -19.33 -26.88
N THR A 323 8.38 -19.57 -28.10
CA THR A 323 7.32 -20.53 -28.35
C THR A 323 7.82 -21.96 -28.08
N GLN A 324 6.91 -22.93 -28.01
CA GLN A 324 7.26 -24.35 -27.86
C GLN A 324 8.23 -24.80 -28.98
N GLU A 325 7.89 -24.51 -30.22
CA GLU A 325 8.68 -24.84 -31.39
C GLU A 325 10.06 -24.18 -31.41
N GLN A 326 10.14 -22.88 -31.06
CA GLN A 326 11.41 -22.17 -30.98
C GLN A 326 12.34 -22.77 -29.92
N LEU A 327 11.78 -23.18 -28.78
CA LEU A 327 12.54 -23.83 -27.71
C LEU A 327 13.00 -25.22 -28.12
N GLU A 328 12.16 -26.02 -28.76
CA GLU A 328 12.54 -27.33 -29.31
C GLU A 328 13.68 -27.19 -30.34
N ASN A 329 13.57 -26.26 -31.27
CA ASN A 329 14.63 -25.96 -32.25
C ASN A 329 15.92 -25.47 -31.59
N ARG A 330 15.82 -24.73 -30.50
CA ARG A 330 17.01 -24.33 -29.71
C ARG A 330 17.66 -25.53 -29.02
N ILE A 331 16.88 -26.43 -28.43
CA ILE A 331 17.40 -27.66 -27.81
C ILE A 331 18.06 -28.55 -28.85
N ARG A 332 17.47 -28.74 -30.04
CA ARG A 332 18.06 -29.53 -31.15
C ARG A 332 19.42 -28.99 -31.54
N ARG A 333 19.58 -27.67 -31.69
CA ARG A 333 20.87 -27.06 -32.02
C ARG A 333 21.92 -27.32 -30.94
N GLU A 334 21.57 -27.25 -29.66
CA GLU A 334 22.52 -27.57 -28.58
C GLU A 334 22.93 -29.05 -28.60
N ILE A 335 22.03 -29.96 -28.96
CA ILE A 335 22.28 -31.39 -29.15
C ILE A 335 23.27 -31.59 -30.33
N GLU A 336 22.99 -30.98 -31.46
CA GLU A 336 23.84 -31.04 -32.66
C GLU A 336 25.27 -30.56 -32.41
N MET A 337 25.41 -29.50 -31.61
CA MET A 337 26.74 -28.97 -31.24
C MET A 337 27.50 -29.85 -30.24
N SER A 338 26.83 -30.74 -29.53
CA SER A 338 27.43 -31.57 -28.48
C SER A 338 26.77 -32.95 -28.34
N PRO A 339 26.68 -33.74 -29.42
CA PRO A 339 25.86 -34.97 -29.46
C PRO A 339 26.35 -36.05 -28.50
N GLY A 340 27.62 -36.12 -28.19
CA GLY A 340 28.22 -37.10 -27.28
C GLY A 340 28.14 -36.72 -25.81
N LYS A 341 27.69 -35.49 -25.47
CA LYS A 341 27.56 -35.08 -24.07
C LYS A 341 26.24 -35.56 -23.44
N LYS A 342 26.24 -35.70 -22.10
CA LYS A 342 25.00 -35.90 -21.33
C LYS A 342 24.11 -34.66 -21.44
N MET A 343 22.77 -34.87 -21.42
CA MET A 343 21.78 -33.78 -21.52
C MET A 343 21.97 -32.71 -20.46
N ALA A 344 22.34 -33.08 -19.22
CA ALA A 344 22.68 -32.11 -18.18
C ALA A 344 23.77 -31.09 -18.60
N GLY A 345 24.71 -31.52 -19.45
CA GLY A 345 25.74 -30.64 -20.03
C GLY A 345 25.25 -29.82 -21.23
N VAL A 346 24.37 -30.41 -22.05
CA VAL A 346 23.86 -29.79 -23.28
C VAL A 346 22.92 -28.63 -22.99
N ILE A 347 22.10 -28.68 -21.95
CA ILE A 347 21.17 -27.61 -21.61
C ILE A 347 21.80 -26.48 -20.78
N ARG A 348 23.07 -26.58 -20.36
CA ARG A 348 23.78 -25.52 -19.61
C ARG A 348 23.76 -24.14 -20.29
N PRO A 349 23.89 -23.99 -21.61
CA PRO A 349 23.81 -22.69 -22.26
C PRO A 349 22.44 -21.99 -22.09
N LEU A 350 21.39 -22.74 -21.72
CA LEU A 350 20.04 -22.21 -21.54
C LEU A 350 19.82 -21.61 -20.12
N PHE A 351 20.60 -22.04 -19.11
CA PHE A 351 20.33 -21.76 -17.70
C PHE A 351 21.61 -21.56 -16.88
N PRO A 352 21.54 -20.93 -15.71
CA PRO A 352 22.57 -21.04 -14.69
C PRO A 352 22.85 -22.52 -14.35
N ALA A 353 24.12 -22.86 -14.14
CA ALA A 353 24.57 -24.26 -14.04
C ALA A 353 23.79 -25.11 -13.02
N ARG A 354 23.46 -24.55 -11.83
CA ARG A 354 22.66 -25.25 -10.80
C ARG A 354 21.24 -25.56 -11.29
N LEU A 355 20.59 -24.60 -11.98
CA LEU A 355 19.25 -24.79 -12.52
C LEU A 355 19.25 -25.81 -13.68
N ALA A 356 20.27 -25.81 -14.53
CA ALA A 356 20.43 -26.80 -15.60
C ALA A 356 20.46 -28.23 -15.03
N GLY A 357 21.18 -28.44 -13.90
CA GLY A 357 21.21 -29.73 -13.21
C GLY A 357 19.79 -30.16 -12.76
N VAL A 358 19.06 -29.26 -12.13
CA VAL A 358 17.68 -29.51 -11.66
C VAL A 358 16.74 -29.86 -12.84
N ILE A 359 16.79 -29.11 -13.93
CA ILE A 359 15.94 -29.39 -15.11
C ILE A 359 16.31 -30.74 -15.74
N ALA A 360 17.59 -31.07 -15.78
CA ALA A 360 18.05 -32.36 -16.26
C ALA A 360 17.52 -33.53 -15.39
N GLU A 361 17.54 -33.37 -14.08
CA GLU A 361 17.01 -34.34 -13.12
C GLU A 361 15.46 -34.47 -13.26
N LEU A 362 14.73 -33.37 -13.21
CA LEU A 362 13.28 -33.34 -13.36
C LEU A 362 12.78 -33.95 -14.69
N SER A 363 13.57 -33.81 -15.75
CA SER A 363 13.25 -34.42 -17.05
C SER A 363 13.45 -35.94 -17.08
N GLY A 364 14.18 -36.51 -16.12
CA GLY A 364 14.63 -37.90 -16.15
C GLY A 364 15.66 -38.23 -17.25
N MET A 365 16.16 -37.19 -17.95
CA MET A 365 17.03 -37.37 -19.13
C MET A 365 18.48 -36.92 -18.89
N GLY A 366 18.79 -36.43 -17.67
CA GLY A 366 20.07 -35.77 -17.38
C GLY A 366 21.31 -36.59 -17.65
N GLU A 367 21.28 -37.89 -17.35
CA GLU A 367 22.39 -38.85 -17.53
C GLU A 367 22.43 -39.44 -18.96
N ARG A 368 21.41 -39.22 -19.77
CA ARG A 368 21.37 -39.74 -21.14
C ARG A 368 22.24 -38.94 -22.09
N THR A 369 22.87 -39.65 -23.04
CA THR A 369 23.59 -38.99 -24.14
C THR A 369 22.62 -38.21 -25.01
N ALA A 370 22.93 -36.96 -25.31
CA ALA A 370 22.04 -36.07 -26.03
C ALA A 370 21.56 -36.60 -27.40
N ALA A 371 22.45 -37.24 -28.16
CA ALA A 371 22.12 -37.86 -29.43
C ALA A 371 21.12 -39.03 -29.33
N SER A 372 20.91 -39.60 -28.15
CA SER A 372 19.94 -40.70 -27.94
C SER A 372 18.49 -40.22 -27.75
N LEU A 373 18.24 -38.92 -27.67
CA LEU A 373 16.92 -38.36 -27.45
C LEU A 373 16.14 -38.36 -28.79
N ASN A 374 14.91 -38.85 -28.74
CA ASN A 374 13.97 -38.77 -29.86
C ASN A 374 13.14 -37.48 -29.83
N GLY A 375 12.41 -37.21 -30.88
CA GLY A 375 11.61 -35.99 -31.04
C GLY A 375 10.57 -35.77 -29.94
N LYS A 376 9.93 -36.83 -29.44
CA LYS A 376 8.91 -36.75 -28.36
C LYS A 376 9.57 -36.35 -27.04
N GLU A 377 10.77 -36.83 -26.75
CA GLU A 377 11.53 -36.50 -25.55
C GLU A 377 12.02 -35.04 -25.57
N ILE A 378 12.42 -34.54 -26.75
CA ILE A 378 12.78 -33.11 -26.90
C ILE A 378 11.53 -32.22 -26.65
N THR A 379 10.37 -32.61 -27.20
CA THR A 379 9.11 -31.91 -26.97
C THR A 379 8.75 -31.93 -25.46
N ALA A 380 8.89 -33.06 -24.78
CA ALA A 380 8.63 -33.20 -23.36
C ALA A 380 9.57 -32.31 -22.51
N LEU A 381 10.88 -32.27 -22.85
CA LEU A 381 11.85 -31.39 -22.18
C LEU A 381 11.50 -29.89 -22.39
N ALA A 382 11.16 -29.50 -23.61
CA ALA A 382 10.74 -28.13 -23.90
C ALA A 382 9.46 -27.77 -23.14
N SER A 383 8.50 -28.67 -23.04
CA SER A 383 7.26 -28.48 -22.26
C SER A 383 7.56 -28.34 -20.77
N LEU A 384 8.45 -29.15 -20.20
CA LEU A 384 8.91 -29.02 -18.81
C LEU A 384 9.53 -27.65 -18.56
N ILE A 385 10.44 -27.19 -19.42
CA ILE A 385 11.11 -25.88 -19.30
C ILE A 385 10.10 -24.73 -19.31
N ARG A 386 9.01 -24.87 -20.04
CA ARG A 386 7.92 -23.87 -20.11
C ARG A 386 6.90 -23.99 -18.99
N SER A 387 6.92 -25.09 -18.24
CA SER A 387 5.92 -25.37 -17.22
C SER A 387 6.49 -26.24 -16.09
N VAL A 388 7.53 -25.70 -15.39
CA VAL A 388 8.13 -26.41 -14.25
C VAL A 388 7.15 -26.40 -13.09
N PRO A 389 6.70 -27.55 -12.59
CA PRO A 389 5.72 -27.60 -11.50
C PRO A 389 6.35 -27.22 -10.16
N ILE A 390 5.65 -26.43 -9.38
CA ILE A 390 6.01 -26.03 -8.02
C ILE A 390 4.75 -26.03 -7.16
N THR A 391 4.81 -26.63 -5.98
CA THR A 391 3.73 -26.66 -5.01
C THR A 391 3.95 -25.60 -3.93
N ALA A 392 3.03 -24.64 -3.82
CA ALA A 392 3.00 -23.70 -2.71
C ALA A 392 2.27 -24.31 -1.52
N GLU A 393 2.97 -24.57 -0.42
CA GLU A 393 2.42 -25.20 0.78
C GLU A 393 1.99 -24.18 1.85
N GLY A 394 2.43 -22.93 1.75
CA GLY A 394 2.15 -21.87 2.70
C GLY A 394 3.01 -20.64 2.51
N THR A 395 2.87 -19.70 3.43
CA THR A 395 3.65 -18.46 3.45
C THR A 395 4.58 -18.39 4.66
N ARG A 396 5.47 -17.37 4.69
CA ARG A 396 6.39 -17.12 5.83
C ARG A 396 5.76 -16.37 7.01
N GLY A 397 4.46 -16.08 6.95
CA GLY A 397 3.75 -15.40 8.03
C GLY A 397 3.93 -13.88 8.04
N PHE A 398 3.41 -13.23 9.10
CA PHE A 398 3.40 -11.77 9.23
C PHE A 398 4.78 -11.16 9.44
N GLU A 399 5.74 -11.92 9.97
CA GLU A 399 7.11 -11.44 10.22
C GLU A 399 7.83 -11.03 8.93
N GLU A 400 7.53 -11.74 7.84
CA GLU A 400 8.14 -11.50 6.52
C GLU A 400 7.15 -10.93 5.49
N ALA A 401 5.88 -10.75 5.85
CA ALA A 401 4.88 -10.14 4.99
C ALA A 401 5.09 -8.62 4.87
N ILE A 402 5.08 -8.10 3.65
CA ILE A 402 5.19 -6.65 3.44
C ILE A 402 3.92 -5.95 3.91
N VAL A 403 2.76 -6.53 3.63
CA VAL A 403 1.45 -5.98 4.01
C VAL A 403 0.53 -7.06 4.56
N THR A 404 -0.54 -6.63 5.22
CA THR A 404 -1.64 -7.45 5.70
C THR A 404 -2.80 -7.38 4.71
N ARG A 405 -3.35 -8.52 4.32
CA ARG A 405 -4.66 -8.63 3.68
C ARG A 405 -5.70 -8.91 4.76
N GLY A 406 -6.95 -8.48 4.54
CA GLY A 406 -7.96 -8.45 5.60
C GLY A 406 -7.81 -7.21 6.47
N GLY A 407 -8.63 -7.07 7.47
CA GLY A 407 -8.70 -5.90 8.33
C GLY A 407 -10.14 -5.46 8.57
N LEU A 408 -10.38 -4.21 8.91
CA LEU A 408 -11.72 -3.68 9.13
C LEU A 408 -12.56 -3.82 7.85
N ASP A 409 -13.75 -4.46 7.95
CA ASP A 409 -14.63 -4.57 6.78
C ASP A 409 -14.99 -3.17 6.27
N VAL A 410 -14.56 -2.88 5.05
CA VAL A 410 -14.78 -1.58 4.40
C VAL A 410 -16.26 -1.22 4.27
N LYS A 411 -17.18 -2.19 4.35
CA LYS A 411 -18.63 -1.94 4.36
C LYS A 411 -19.10 -1.14 5.57
N ALA A 412 -18.34 -1.19 6.68
CA ALA A 412 -18.62 -0.41 7.87
C ALA A 412 -18.30 1.09 7.71
N PHE A 413 -17.60 1.46 6.65
CA PHE A 413 -17.13 2.83 6.41
C PHE A 413 -17.73 3.41 5.14
N ASP A 414 -17.88 4.74 5.11
CA ASP A 414 -18.27 5.48 3.93
C ASP A 414 -17.02 5.73 3.04
N PRO A 415 -17.03 5.27 1.77
CA PRO A 415 -15.88 5.41 0.88
C PRO A 415 -15.60 6.88 0.47
N SER A 416 -16.55 7.79 0.65
CA SER A 416 -16.38 9.20 0.30
C SER A 416 -15.79 10.05 1.43
N THR A 417 -15.75 9.52 2.66
CA THR A 417 -15.31 10.26 3.86
C THR A 417 -14.39 9.46 4.79
N MET A 418 -14.29 8.15 4.61
CA MET A 418 -13.64 7.20 5.54
C MET A 418 -14.32 7.14 6.93
N LYS A 419 -15.51 7.74 7.11
CA LYS A 419 -16.27 7.77 8.36
C LYS A 419 -16.95 6.42 8.62
N CYS A 420 -16.93 5.95 9.86
CA CYS A 420 -17.74 4.82 10.30
C CYS A 420 -19.23 5.14 10.20
N LYS A 421 -20.02 4.24 9.61
CA LYS A 421 -21.46 4.45 9.39
C LYS A 421 -22.30 4.36 10.66
N CYS A 422 -21.79 3.63 11.66
CA CYS A 422 -22.55 3.35 12.90
C CYS A 422 -22.03 4.12 14.12
N ILE A 423 -20.92 4.86 14.01
CA ILE A 423 -20.33 5.61 15.11
C ILE A 423 -19.87 6.97 14.58
N GLU A 424 -20.52 8.03 15.07
CA GLU A 424 -20.12 9.39 14.70
C GLU A 424 -18.75 9.75 15.25
N GLY A 425 -17.96 10.51 14.46
CA GLY A 425 -16.62 10.91 14.84
C GLY A 425 -15.57 9.81 14.73
N LEU A 426 -15.92 8.57 14.33
CA LEU A 426 -14.95 7.50 14.09
C LEU A 426 -14.61 7.42 12.60
N TYR A 427 -13.29 7.37 12.31
CA TYR A 427 -12.73 7.22 10.95
C TYR A 427 -11.67 6.13 10.95
N ALA A 428 -11.38 5.55 9.78
CA ALA A 428 -10.28 4.60 9.61
C ALA A 428 -9.51 4.87 8.33
N ALA A 429 -8.17 4.65 8.35
CA ALA A 429 -7.31 4.92 7.21
C ALA A 429 -6.11 3.96 7.13
N GLY A 430 -5.69 3.66 5.90
CA GLY A 430 -4.52 2.83 5.62
C GLY A 430 -4.76 1.35 5.81
N GLU A 431 -3.69 0.62 6.10
CA GLU A 431 -3.62 -0.85 6.14
C GLU A 431 -4.47 -1.49 7.28
N VAL A 432 -5.07 -0.72 8.18
CA VAL A 432 -6.06 -1.23 9.14
C VAL A 432 -7.35 -1.65 8.45
N LEU A 433 -7.68 -1.05 7.31
CA LEU A 433 -8.82 -1.41 6.46
C LEU A 433 -8.52 -2.69 5.67
N ASP A 434 -9.56 -3.43 5.27
CA ASP A 434 -9.44 -4.58 4.35
C ASP A 434 -9.15 -4.10 2.92
N VAL A 435 -7.93 -3.59 2.71
CA VAL A 435 -7.42 -3.14 1.41
C VAL A 435 -5.96 -3.54 1.27
N ASP A 436 -5.59 -4.12 0.13
CA ASP A 436 -4.20 -4.41 -0.21
C ASP A 436 -3.96 -4.31 -1.72
N ALA A 437 -2.71 -4.10 -2.08
CA ALA A 437 -2.26 -3.90 -3.46
C ALA A 437 -0.92 -4.60 -3.71
N HIS A 438 -0.52 -4.68 -4.97
CA HIS A 438 0.78 -5.18 -5.39
C HIS A 438 1.94 -4.38 -4.81
N THR A 439 3.17 -4.92 -4.96
CA THR A 439 4.40 -4.16 -4.71
C THR A 439 4.52 -3.01 -5.72
N GLY A 440 5.25 -1.95 -5.36
CA GLY A 440 5.51 -0.87 -6.31
C GLY A 440 5.14 0.54 -5.84
N GLY A 441 4.76 0.71 -4.56
CA GLY A 441 4.34 2.00 -3.98
C GLY A 441 2.84 2.14 -3.77
N PHE A 442 2.05 1.20 -4.29
CA PHE A 442 0.57 1.25 -4.25
C PHE A 442 0.00 1.23 -2.83
N ASN A 443 0.51 0.39 -1.94
CA ASN A 443 0.03 0.31 -0.55
C ASN A 443 0.31 1.59 0.25
N LEU A 444 1.45 2.26 -0.01
CA LEU A 444 1.72 3.55 0.58
C LEU A 444 0.79 4.63 -0.01
N GLN A 445 0.53 4.61 -1.32
CA GLN A 445 -0.44 5.53 -1.92
C GLN A 445 -1.83 5.37 -1.31
N ILE A 446 -2.31 4.14 -1.11
CA ILE A 446 -3.57 3.89 -0.41
C ILE A 446 -3.54 4.52 1.00
N ALA A 447 -2.44 4.36 1.73
CA ALA A 447 -2.31 4.93 3.07
C ALA A 447 -2.33 6.46 3.06
N TRP A 448 -1.66 7.09 2.09
CA TRP A 448 -1.69 8.55 1.92
C TRP A 448 -3.09 9.05 1.57
N SER A 449 -3.72 8.46 0.55
CA SER A 449 -5.02 8.89 0.04
C SER A 449 -6.14 8.73 1.07
N THR A 450 -6.21 7.57 1.72
CA THR A 450 -7.23 7.32 2.76
C THR A 450 -6.96 8.13 4.02
N GLY A 451 -5.69 8.33 4.38
CA GLY A 451 -5.28 9.18 5.50
C GLY A 451 -5.72 10.63 5.28
N ARG A 452 -5.43 11.18 4.08
CA ARG A 452 -5.84 12.53 3.73
C ARG A 452 -7.36 12.71 3.80
N LEU A 453 -8.09 11.83 3.14
CA LEU A 453 -9.55 11.89 3.11
C LEU A 453 -10.17 11.79 4.52
N ALA A 454 -9.66 10.86 5.36
CA ALA A 454 -10.11 10.73 6.75
C ALA A 454 -9.79 11.99 7.56
N GLY A 455 -8.62 12.59 7.38
CA GLY A 455 -8.20 13.79 8.11
C GLY A 455 -9.05 15.01 7.79
N GLU A 456 -9.30 15.29 6.52
CA GLU A 456 -10.17 16.38 6.06
C GLU A 456 -11.57 16.24 6.66
N ASN A 457 -12.20 15.07 6.50
CA ASN A 457 -13.57 14.85 6.99
C ASN A 457 -13.65 14.78 8.53
N ALA A 458 -12.61 14.31 9.23
CA ALA A 458 -12.57 14.32 10.67
C ALA A 458 -12.51 15.74 11.26
N ALA A 459 -11.96 16.70 10.54
CA ALA A 459 -11.91 18.10 10.94
C ALA A 459 -13.24 18.84 10.68
N GLU A 460 -13.96 18.48 9.62
CA GLU A 460 -15.17 19.17 9.19
C GLU A 460 -16.46 18.60 9.83
N GLY A 461 -16.59 17.29 9.92
CA GLY A 461 -17.76 16.55 10.42
C GLY A 461 -17.78 16.44 11.91
#